data_af7b611823ca08a0d4d64534e0371e15
#
_entry.id   af7b611823ca08a0d4d64534e0371e15
#
_cell.length_a   1.000
_cell.length_b   1.000
_cell.length_c   1.000
_cell.angle_alpha   90.00
_cell.angle_beta   90.00
_cell.angle_gamma   90.00
#
_symmetry.space_group_name_H-M   'P 1'
#
loop_
_entity.id
_entity.type
_entity.pdbx_description
1 polymer ?
#
loop_
_entity_poly.entity_id
_entity_poly.type
_entity_poly.pdbx_seq_one_letter_code
_entity_poly.pdbx_strand_id
1 'polypeptide(L)'
;MNRSQILKWGFRILCVIGLTVLLCTNTLTVQTRPQTKPKVEVITDDNFKAKIAKGFVLVKFTAPYQMNNLDPKLFDGIKGFEGCVILVVESSKAKKVVKKLRLRNYPSIALFHDGKKKEVWKADMDGIVDVKNKGIKKAISDALAGDVF
;
A
#
# COMPACT_ATOMS: atom_id res chain seq x y z
N MET A 1 -39.74 -43.40 -41.57
CA MET A 1 -38.49 -42.62 -41.31
C MET A 1 -37.33 -43.48 -41.81
N ASN A 2 -36.53 -42.95 -42.75
CA ASN A 2 -35.58 -43.76 -43.54
C ASN A 2 -34.29 -43.99 -42.72
N ARG A 3 -33.74 -45.21 -42.68
CA ARG A 3 -32.52 -45.54 -41.89
C ARG A 3 -31.34 -44.63 -42.15
N SER A 4 -31.24 -44.06 -43.33
CA SER A 4 -30.18 -43.09 -43.70
C SER A 4 -30.28 -41.75 -42.96
N GLN A 5 -31.47 -41.37 -42.54
CA GLN A 5 -31.68 -40.11 -41.77
C GLN A 5 -31.25 -40.28 -40.32
N ILE A 6 -31.48 -41.41 -39.71
CA ILE A 6 -31.09 -41.72 -38.32
C ILE A 6 -29.57 -41.71 -38.19
N LEU A 7 -28.84 -42.22 -39.18
CA LEU A 7 -27.38 -42.25 -39.16
C LEU A 7 -26.79 -40.85 -39.27
N LYS A 8 -27.38 -39.95 -40.07
CA LYS A 8 -26.92 -38.54 -40.21
C LYS A 8 -27.18 -37.72 -38.95
N TRP A 9 -28.26 -37.98 -38.23
CA TRP A 9 -28.56 -37.30 -36.96
C TRP A 9 -27.63 -37.77 -35.85
N GLY A 10 -27.34 -39.05 -35.74
CA GLY A 10 -26.40 -39.64 -34.78
C GLY A 10 -25.00 -39.00 -34.92
N PHE A 11 -24.51 -38.81 -36.15
CA PHE A 11 -23.19 -38.25 -36.39
C PHE A 11 -23.11 -36.75 -36.02
N ARG A 12 -24.22 -36.01 -36.26
CA ARG A 12 -24.27 -34.57 -35.87
C ARG A 12 -24.29 -34.35 -34.36
N ILE A 13 -25.01 -35.25 -33.63
CA ILE A 13 -25.06 -35.16 -32.16
C ILE A 13 -23.70 -35.50 -31.54
N LEU A 14 -22.98 -36.52 -32.10
CA LEU A 14 -21.65 -36.87 -31.62
C LEU A 14 -20.61 -35.78 -31.84
N CYS A 15 -20.68 -35.04 -32.98
CA CYS A 15 -19.80 -33.93 -33.24
C CYS A 15 -20.05 -32.71 -32.28
N VAL A 16 -21.31 -32.47 -31.92
CA VAL A 16 -21.65 -31.36 -31.00
C VAL A 16 -21.17 -31.67 -29.57
N ILE A 17 -21.31 -32.92 -29.11
CA ILE A 17 -20.82 -33.36 -27.80
C ILE A 17 -19.28 -33.33 -27.74
N GLY A 18 -18.62 -33.75 -28.83
CA GLY A 18 -17.15 -33.71 -28.91
C GLY A 18 -16.59 -32.27 -28.85
N LEU A 19 -17.28 -31.30 -29.47
CA LEU A 19 -16.85 -29.93 -29.49
C LEU A 19 -17.04 -29.21 -28.15
N THR A 20 -18.09 -29.59 -27.39
CA THR A 20 -18.34 -28.98 -26.05
C THR A 20 -17.37 -29.51 -25.00
N VAL A 21 -16.88 -30.73 -25.11
CA VAL A 21 -15.88 -31.28 -24.18
C VAL A 21 -14.51 -30.68 -24.41
N LEU A 22 -14.17 -30.27 -25.64
CA LEU A 22 -12.89 -29.65 -25.94
C LEU A 22 -12.77 -28.17 -25.43
N LEU A 23 -13.92 -27.53 -25.19
CA LEU A 23 -13.97 -26.15 -24.67
C LEU A 23 -13.92 -26.02 -23.13
N CYS A 24 -14.12 -27.14 -22.41
CA CYS A 24 -14.10 -27.15 -20.94
C CYS A 24 -12.74 -27.47 -20.31
N THR A 25 -11.69 -27.67 -21.09
CA THR A 25 -10.32 -27.87 -20.56
C THR A 25 -9.48 -26.61 -20.51
N ASN A 26 -10.11 -25.43 -20.46
CA ASN A 26 -9.42 -24.26 -19.95
C ASN A 26 -9.26 -24.45 -18.44
N THR A 27 -8.29 -25.24 -18.05
CA THR A 27 -7.73 -25.22 -16.71
C THR A 27 -7.31 -23.82 -16.41
N LEU A 28 -8.10 -23.16 -15.56
CA LEU A 28 -7.67 -21.97 -14.83
C LEU A 28 -6.40 -22.37 -14.07
N THR A 29 -5.25 -22.25 -14.71
CA THR A 29 -3.99 -22.14 -14.00
C THR A 29 -4.08 -20.88 -13.19
N VAL A 30 -4.53 -21.02 -11.96
CA VAL A 30 -4.33 -20.01 -10.92
C VAL A 30 -2.82 -19.85 -10.81
N GLN A 31 -2.28 -18.90 -11.56
CA GLN A 31 -0.94 -18.42 -11.34
C GLN A 31 -0.95 -17.82 -9.93
N THR A 32 -0.67 -18.64 -8.93
CA THR A 32 -0.20 -18.18 -7.65
C THR A 32 1.09 -17.40 -7.92
N ARG A 33 0.96 -16.07 -8.12
CA ARG A 33 2.11 -15.18 -8.05
C ARG A 33 2.81 -15.52 -6.74
N PRO A 34 4.10 -15.84 -6.77
CA PRO A 34 4.85 -15.97 -5.54
C PRO A 34 4.67 -14.66 -4.81
N GLN A 35 4.02 -14.70 -3.66
CA GLN A 35 3.98 -13.57 -2.74
C GLN A 35 5.41 -13.42 -2.22
N THR A 36 6.23 -12.72 -2.97
CA THR A 36 7.47 -12.18 -2.46
C THR A 36 7.05 -11.29 -1.30
N LYS A 37 7.34 -11.76 -0.08
CA LYS A 37 7.21 -10.94 1.13
C LYS A 37 7.87 -9.60 0.79
N PRO A 38 7.17 -8.45 0.93
CA PRO A 38 7.74 -7.17 0.58
C PRO A 38 9.06 -7.05 1.33
N LYS A 39 10.16 -6.97 0.59
CA LYS A 39 11.49 -6.72 1.17
C LYS A 39 11.36 -5.37 1.87
N VAL A 40 11.33 -5.38 3.19
CA VAL A 40 11.24 -4.16 4.00
C VAL A 40 12.52 -3.39 3.71
N GLU A 41 12.41 -2.38 2.87
CA GLU A 41 13.53 -1.55 2.51
C GLU A 41 13.91 -0.70 3.72
N VAL A 42 15.14 -0.83 4.17
CA VAL A 42 15.66 -0.06 5.28
C VAL A 42 15.88 1.39 4.83
N ILE A 43 15.17 2.31 5.46
CA ILE A 43 15.28 3.74 5.19
C ILE A 43 16.34 4.33 6.10
N THR A 44 17.33 4.98 5.49
CA THR A 44 18.47 5.63 6.12
C THR A 44 18.51 7.11 5.79
N ASP A 45 19.40 7.88 6.45
CA ASP A 45 19.60 9.30 6.14
C ASP A 45 19.92 9.55 4.65
N ASP A 46 20.60 8.59 3.98
CA ASP A 46 21.09 8.77 2.61
C ASP A 46 19.96 8.59 1.56
N ASN A 47 19.09 7.61 1.78
CA ASN A 47 17.99 7.33 0.83
C ASN A 47 16.68 8.05 1.17
N PHE A 48 16.56 8.66 2.34
CA PHE A 48 15.34 9.31 2.81
C PHE A 48 14.82 10.37 1.84
N LYS A 49 15.70 11.26 1.37
CA LYS A 49 15.30 12.33 0.43
C LYS A 49 14.70 11.79 -0.86
N ALA A 50 15.29 10.73 -1.41
CA ALA A 50 14.78 10.10 -2.63
C ALA A 50 13.39 9.47 -2.41
N LYS A 51 13.16 8.91 -1.22
CA LYS A 51 11.90 8.25 -0.88
C LYS A 51 10.73 9.22 -0.67
N ILE A 52 11.00 10.44 -0.23
CA ILE A 52 9.96 11.46 -0.02
C ILE A 52 9.83 12.44 -1.21
N ALA A 53 10.62 12.26 -2.28
CA ALA A 53 10.77 13.24 -3.35
C ALA A 53 9.53 13.45 -4.22
N LYS A 54 8.62 12.48 -4.28
CA LYS A 54 7.45 12.52 -5.17
C LYS A 54 6.17 12.12 -4.44
N GLY A 55 5.12 12.89 -4.67
CA GLY A 55 3.78 12.64 -4.15
C GLY A 55 3.67 12.77 -2.64
N PHE A 56 2.58 12.25 -2.10
CA PHE A 56 2.35 12.22 -0.66
C PHE A 56 3.04 11.03 -0.02
N VAL A 57 3.85 11.29 1.00
CA VAL A 57 4.54 10.26 1.77
C VAL A 57 4.29 10.48 3.25
N LEU A 58 3.64 9.50 3.87
CA LEU A 58 3.43 9.46 5.31
C LEU A 58 4.53 8.60 5.95
N VAL A 59 5.36 9.22 6.78
CA VAL A 59 6.50 8.55 7.41
C VAL A 59 6.22 8.31 8.88
N LYS A 60 6.22 7.04 9.29
CA LYS A 60 6.17 6.61 10.68
C LYS A 60 7.60 6.45 11.20
N PHE A 61 7.98 7.27 12.17
CA PHE A 61 9.24 7.12 12.89
C PHE A 61 9.03 6.27 14.15
N THR A 62 9.86 5.26 14.33
CA THR A 62 9.79 4.34 15.47
C THR A 62 11.13 4.23 16.17
N ALA A 63 11.13 4.03 17.47
CA ALA A 63 12.31 3.57 18.18
C ALA A 63 12.54 2.07 17.94
N PRO A 64 13.79 1.55 18.06
CA PRO A 64 14.10 0.13 17.81
C PRO A 64 13.25 -0.85 18.64
N TYR A 65 12.84 -0.43 19.83
CA TYR A 65 12.06 -1.24 20.79
C TYR A 65 10.54 -0.99 20.70
N GLN A 66 10.09 -0.02 19.87
CA GLN A 66 8.67 0.42 19.81
C GLN A 66 8.03 0.17 18.44
N MET A 67 8.39 -0.89 17.76
CA MET A 67 8.02 -1.09 16.35
C MET A 67 6.50 -1.06 16.06
N ASN A 68 5.60 -1.21 17.05
CA ASN A 68 4.17 -1.44 16.80
C ASN A 68 3.19 -0.65 17.66
N ASN A 69 3.58 0.45 18.31
CA ASN A 69 2.71 1.17 19.26
C ASN A 69 1.68 2.12 18.60
N LEU A 70 1.54 2.13 17.28
CA LEU A 70 0.47 2.90 16.62
C LEU A 70 -0.70 1.98 16.25
N ASP A 71 -1.92 2.45 16.53
CA ASP A 71 -3.13 1.76 16.09
C ASP A 71 -3.11 1.57 14.57
N PRO A 72 -3.19 0.34 14.07
CA PRO A 72 -3.26 0.08 12.63
C PRO A 72 -4.38 0.85 11.93
N LYS A 73 -5.53 1.05 12.60
CA LYS A 73 -6.69 1.80 12.10
C LYS A 73 -6.36 3.25 11.76
N LEU A 74 -5.30 3.81 12.35
CA LEU A 74 -4.85 5.17 12.07
C LEU A 74 -4.50 5.35 10.58
N PHE A 75 -4.07 4.27 9.92
CA PHE A 75 -3.64 4.28 8.52
C PHE A 75 -4.69 3.70 7.56
N ASP A 76 -5.88 3.36 8.06
CA ASP A 76 -6.94 2.78 7.22
C ASP A 76 -7.37 3.74 6.12
N GLY A 77 -7.30 3.27 4.88
CA GLY A 77 -7.64 4.06 3.70
C GLY A 77 -6.72 5.25 3.39
N ILE A 78 -5.61 5.43 4.15
CA ILE A 78 -4.56 6.41 3.80
C ILE A 78 -3.73 5.89 2.65
N LYS A 79 -3.39 4.61 2.68
CA LYS A 79 -2.64 3.94 1.61
C LYS A 79 -3.49 3.93 0.33
N GLY A 80 -3.03 4.64 -0.70
CA GLY A 80 -3.79 4.85 -1.93
C GLY A 80 -4.70 6.09 -1.94
N PHE A 81 -4.86 6.79 -0.81
CA PHE A 81 -5.51 8.10 -0.79
C PHE A 81 -4.56 9.11 -1.46
N GLU A 82 -5.01 9.72 -2.57
CA GLU A 82 -4.18 10.64 -3.37
C GLU A 82 -2.77 10.09 -3.71
N GLY A 83 -2.63 8.78 -3.87
CA GLY A 83 -1.33 8.15 -4.11
C GLY A 83 -0.38 8.16 -2.92
N CYS A 84 -0.88 8.32 -1.68
CA CYS A 84 -0.05 8.38 -0.48
C CYS A 84 0.67 7.06 -0.20
N VAL A 85 1.98 7.14 -0.01
CA VAL A 85 2.84 6.01 0.38
C VAL A 85 3.13 6.08 1.87
N ILE A 86 3.05 4.93 2.56
CA ILE A 86 3.40 4.84 3.98
C ILE A 86 4.77 4.20 4.11
N LEU A 87 5.70 4.90 4.76
CA LEU A 87 7.05 4.43 5.06
C LEU A 87 7.24 4.27 6.57
N VAL A 88 8.03 3.28 6.95
CA VAL A 88 8.45 3.08 8.33
C VAL A 88 9.95 3.32 8.44
N VAL A 89 10.35 4.19 9.35
CA VAL A 89 11.74 4.59 9.55
C VAL A 89 12.13 4.33 11.00
N GLU A 90 13.17 3.53 11.19
CA GLU A 90 13.81 3.35 12.48
C GLU A 90 14.67 4.57 12.82
N SER A 91 14.40 5.21 13.96
CA SER A 91 15.07 6.45 14.37
C SER A 91 16.60 6.34 14.47
N SER A 92 17.11 5.17 14.82
CA SER A 92 18.55 4.89 14.90
C SER A 92 19.26 4.93 13.54
N LYS A 93 18.54 4.65 12.45
CA LYS A 93 19.07 4.58 11.07
C LYS A 93 18.95 5.90 10.31
N ALA A 94 18.11 6.82 10.77
CA ALA A 94 17.86 8.12 10.14
C ALA A 94 18.08 9.29 11.12
N LYS A 95 19.22 9.30 11.80
CA LYS A 95 19.53 10.26 12.89
C LYS A 95 19.51 11.72 12.44
N LYS A 96 20.01 12.02 11.24
CA LYS A 96 20.02 13.40 10.70
C LYS A 96 18.62 13.90 10.43
N VAL A 97 17.76 13.04 9.87
CA VAL A 97 16.35 13.34 9.60
C VAL A 97 15.59 13.58 10.92
N VAL A 98 15.75 12.68 11.89
CA VAL A 98 15.16 12.77 13.23
C VAL A 98 15.53 14.08 13.90
N LYS A 99 16.82 14.46 13.88
CA LYS A 99 17.32 15.73 14.41
C LYS A 99 16.71 16.93 13.69
N LYS A 100 16.65 16.89 12.36
CA LYS A 100 16.06 17.97 11.55
C LYS A 100 14.58 18.18 11.84
N LEU A 101 13.82 17.11 12.07
CA LEU A 101 12.41 17.16 12.42
C LEU A 101 12.18 17.43 13.92
N ARG A 102 13.26 17.47 14.73
CA ARG A 102 13.21 17.65 16.18
C ARG A 102 12.31 16.62 16.88
N LEU A 103 12.42 15.36 16.45
CA LEU A 103 11.68 14.27 17.07
C LEU A 103 12.42 13.80 18.34
N ARG A 104 11.73 13.78 19.47
CA ARG A 104 12.27 13.35 20.76
C ARG A 104 11.57 12.10 21.27
N ASN A 105 10.27 12.03 21.05
CA ASN A 105 9.42 10.92 21.49
C ASN A 105 8.96 10.09 20.30
N TYR A 106 8.72 8.80 20.54
CA TYR A 106 8.28 7.85 19.53
C TYR A 106 7.07 7.04 20.03
N PRO A 107 6.21 6.57 19.12
CA PRO A 107 6.26 6.80 17.67
C PRO A 107 5.93 8.24 17.29
N SER A 108 6.40 8.71 16.13
CA SER A 108 6.02 10.02 15.57
C SER A 108 5.69 9.84 14.09
N ILE A 109 4.81 10.69 13.56
CA ILE A 109 4.35 10.62 12.18
C ILE A 109 4.67 11.96 11.50
N ALA A 110 5.18 11.92 10.27
CA ALA A 110 5.39 13.12 9.46
C ALA A 110 4.80 12.93 8.07
N LEU A 111 4.09 13.94 7.57
CA LEU A 111 3.57 14.03 6.22
C LEU A 111 4.50 14.86 5.36
N PHE A 112 4.85 14.32 4.20
CA PHE A 112 5.62 15.00 3.16
C PHE A 112 4.81 15.05 1.88
N HIS A 113 5.01 16.10 1.10
CA HIS A 113 4.54 16.22 -0.27
C HIS A 113 5.66 16.80 -1.12
N ASP A 114 6.06 16.07 -2.16
CA ASP A 114 7.14 16.45 -3.08
C ASP A 114 8.42 16.91 -2.37
N GLY A 115 8.85 16.11 -1.41
CA GLY A 115 10.06 16.36 -0.61
C GLY A 115 9.92 17.43 0.48
N LYS A 116 8.81 18.17 0.53
CA LYS A 116 8.56 19.21 1.53
C LYS A 116 7.76 18.63 2.70
N LYS A 117 8.18 18.96 3.91
CA LYS A 117 7.42 18.62 5.11
C LYS A 117 6.15 19.48 5.16
N LYS A 118 5.00 18.85 5.30
CA LYS A 118 3.69 19.50 5.47
C LYS A 118 3.28 19.49 6.95
N GLU A 119 3.24 18.32 7.60
CA GLU A 119 2.76 18.19 8.98
C GLU A 119 3.62 17.19 9.77
N VAL A 120 3.68 17.34 11.09
CA VAL A 120 4.36 16.39 12.01
C VAL A 120 3.55 16.22 13.28
N TRP A 121 3.14 14.98 13.56
CA TRP A 121 2.50 14.58 14.80
C TRP A 121 3.52 13.82 15.65
N LYS A 122 3.83 14.38 16.82
CA LYS A 122 4.80 13.82 17.75
C LYS A 122 4.08 13.10 18.87
N ALA A 123 4.65 12.00 19.33
CA ALA A 123 4.19 11.39 20.56
C ALA A 123 4.42 12.31 21.75
N ASP A 124 3.54 12.20 22.74
CA ASP A 124 3.74 12.73 24.08
C ASP A 124 4.79 11.90 24.88
N MET A 125 4.90 12.15 26.17
CA MET A 125 5.83 11.43 27.03
C MET A 125 5.42 9.96 27.24
N ASP A 126 4.13 9.64 27.09
CA ASP A 126 3.55 8.31 27.22
C ASP A 126 3.62 7.52 25.92
N GLY A 127 4.17 8.12 24.86
CA GLY A 127 4.28 7.50 23.54
C GLY A 127 2.97 7.49 22.75
N ILE A 128 2.01 8.34 23.12
CA ILE A 128 0.73 8.48 22.44
C ILE A 128 0.81 9.59 21.39
N VAL A 129 0.40 9.30 20.16
CA VAL A 129 0.29 10.31 19.10
C VAL A 129 -1.14 10.80 19.03
N ASP A 130 -1.37 12.05 19.41
CA ASP A 130 -2.71 12.66 19.37
C ASP A 130 -3.08 13.06 17.92
N VAL A 131 -3.34 12.06 17.09
CA VAL A 131 -3.90 12.23 15.74
C VAL A 131 -4.84 11.08 15.42
N LYS A 132 -5.98 11.42 14.81
CA LYS A 132 -6.95 10.45 14.29
C LYS A 132 -6.79 10.31 12.77
N ASN A 133 -7.22 9.19 12.22
CA ASN A 133 -7.24 8.95 10.76
C ASN A 133 -7.83 10.12 9.96
N LYS A 134 -8.95 10.69 10.45
CA LYS A 134 -9.59 11.87 9.83
C LYS A 134 -8.65 13.09 9.80
N GLY A 135 -7.82 13.29 10.84
CA GLY A 135 -6.84 14.37 10.90
C GLY A 135 -5.75 14.23 9.84
N ILE A 136 -5.24 13.00 9.65
CA ILE A 136 -4.24 12.72 8.61
C ILE A 136 -4.84 12.98 7.21
N LYS A 137 -6.04 12.47 6.94
CA LYS A 137 -6.75 12.70 5.67
C LYS A 137 -6.98 14.19 5.42
N LYS A 138 -7.38 14.93 6.45
CA LYS A 138 -7.54 16.39 6.35
C LYS A 138 -6.24 17.08 5.98
N ALA A 139 -5.12 16.74 6.63
CA ALA A 139 -3.82 17.33 6.32
C ALA A 139 -3.35 17.06 4.88
N ILE A 140 -3.68 15.87 4.31
CA ILE A 140 -3.41 15.57 2.91
C ILE A 140 -4.28 16.46 2.00
N SER A 141 -5.57 16.59 2.29
CA SER A 141 -6.48 17.44 1.52
C SER A 141 -6.09 18.92 1.59
N ASP A 142 -5.71 19.40 2.76
CA ASP A 142 -5.26 20.78 2.96
C ASP A 142 -3.95 21.07 2.19
N ALA A 143 -3.05 20.10 2.15
CA ALA A 143 -1.81 20.20 1.39
C ALA A 143 -2.06 20.24 -0.12
N LEU A 144 -3.03 19.48 -0.64
CA LEU A 144 -3.47 19.55 -2.03
C LEU A 144 -4.06 20.91 -2.36
N ALA A 145 -4.95 21.42 -1.51
CA ALA A 145 -5.58 22.73 -1.71
C ALA A 145 -4.56 23.88 -1.67
N GLY A 146 -3.52 23.77 -0.82
CA GLY A 146 -2.47 24.79 -0.69
C GLY A 146 -1.43 24.81 -1.81
N ASP A 147 -1.34 23.77 -2.62
CA ASP A 147 -0.41 23.70 -3.76
C ASP A 147 -1.05 24.19 -5.08
N VAL A 148 -2.31 24.64 -5.07
CA VAL A 148 -3.07 25.15 -6.24
C VAL A 148 -2.90 26.65 -6.46
N PHE A 149 -2.21 27.37 -5.57
CA PHE A 149 -1.98 28.83 -5.65
C PHE A 149 -0.52 29.21 -5.77
#